data_06a7674652d4d94336dd52501fa1e20a
#
_entry.id   06a7674652d4d94336dd52501fa1e20a
#
_cell.length_a   1.000
_cell.length_b   1.000
_cell.length_c   1.000
_cell.angle_alpha   90.00
_cell.angle_beta   90.00
_cell.angle_gamma   90.00
#
_symmetry.space_group_name_H-M   'P 1'
#
loop_
_entity.id
_entity.type
_entity.pdbx_description
1 polymer ?
#
loop_
_entity_poly.entity_id
_entity_poly.type
_entity_poly.pdbx_seq_one_letter_code
_entity_poly.pdbx_strand_id
1 'polypeptide(L)'
;MGTLDICRVAAARQMLIKGESGMGRKSYEFSKASYSDTMKWLEESLSEMKVSQQEILVAELLLEETFLRLEEASAHPEEFFGEVTLRKRLGDVSLYFSAKGEACNPVVGLEEVPEDKEKFYNMAILKAHREDMSYSRRNGKNIVCIRVHAFSGKAALYTMAGMAAGCLIGVLLKQLLAPEACSWLVANIFSPVENMFIHALMMLLAPMIFFSVMSGLVSMSDATEIGRLGGELIAVSLVKLAASIAIAIGFGIWLGALPELGAMVGSVAADSTATLSVRDVIVGIIPENIVSPFSSGNLLQVLFLSCFFGLFLVKSGERAAVVRGGIEFLNRFINDIMKAVMVFMPLAVVASMAKMMLNTDFSMLWDYGRVIGVNYIAQALVLLVLCVFVSAVGRCSFVPFLKKIVVFLVLPFSIRSSSACMPEMMKFCSEKLGIEEKLPMFSLPLGLQINMTGSAAYIVILALSMRLTFGLPLDAEFLLSFFFATLLLTFAFPSAPGSAVILLASVFEMVGVPEAAIMLFVGIDPILDCMRSAINVAGNISSSFMLARLEDKVDEKIYQGS
;
A
#
# COMPACT_ATOMS: atom_id res chain seq x y z
N MET A 1 -35.34 -40.42 -36.17
CA MET A 1 -34.56 -39.43 -36.97
C MET A 1 -34.70 -38.06 -36.35
N GLY A 2 -34.37 -37.87 -35.08
CA GLY A 2 -34.61 -36.63 -34.36
C GLY A 2 -33.56 -36.24 -33.30
N THR A 3 -32.73 -37.19 -32.88
CA THR A 3 -31.75 -36.98 -31.79
C THR A 3 -30.31 -36.74 -32.27
N LEU A 4 -30.00 -37.04 -33.51
CA LEU A 4 -28.67 -36.83 -34.11
C LEU A 4 -28.42 -35.40 -34.63
N ASP A 5 -29.51 -34.65 -34.94
CA ASP A 5 -29.38 -33.26 -35.40
C ASP A 5 -29.18 -32.25 -34.27
N ILE A 6 -29.72 -32.52 -33.08
CA ILE A 6 -29.55 -31.62 -31.91
C ILE A 6 -28.11 -31.61 -31.43
N CYS A 7 -27.43 -32.79 -31.41
CA CYS A 7 -26.01 -32.86 -31.03
C CYS A 7 -25.08 -32.23 -32.09
N ARG A 8 -25.44 -32.28 -33.39
CA ARG A 8 -24.66 -31.60 -34.44
C ARG A 8 -24.82 -30.09 -34.42
N VAL A 9 -26.00 -29.59 -34.09
CA VAL A 9 -26.24 -28.15 -33.94
C VAL A 9 -25.59 -27.60 -32.70
N ALA A 10 -25.57 -28.35 -31.59
CA ALA A 10 -24.83 -28.01 -30.37
C ALA A 10 -23.32 -28.00 -30.61
N ALA A 11 -22.77 -29.01 -31.29
CA ALA A 11 -21.35 -29.09 -31.64
C ALA A 11 -20.93 -28.00 -32.64
N ALA A 12 -21.78 -27.67 -33.61
CA ALA A 12 -21.53 -26.59 -34.57
C ALA A 12 -21.64 -25.20 -33.90
N ARG A 13 -22.55 -25.02 -32.91
CA ARG A 13 -22.61 -23.80 -32.08
C ARG A 13 -21.37 -23.67 -31.16
N GLN A 14 -20.90 -24.77 -30.60
CA GLN A 14 -19.63 -24.77 -29.81
C GLN A 14 -18.40 -24.43 -30.68
N MET A 15 -18.37 -24.85 -31.97
CA MET A 15 -17.30 -24.47 -32.90
C MET A 15 -17.37 -23.00 -33.34
N LEU A 16 -18.58 -22.41 -33.44
CA LEU A 16 -18.75 -20.99 -33.78
C LEU A 16 -18.40 -20.04 -32.61
N ILE A 17 -18.50 -20.51 -31.37
CA ILE A 17 -18.08 -19.75 -30.17
C ILE A 17 -16.55 -19.78 -29.95
N LYS A 18 -15.84 -20.76 -30.57
CA LYS A 18 -14.37 -20.85 -30.54
C LYS A 18 -13.63 -19.89 -31.50
N GLY A 19 -14.34 -19.11 -32.27
CA GLY A 19 -13.75 -18.27 -33.32
C GLY A 19 -13.91 -16.78 -33.09
N GLU A 20 -13.17 -16.22 -32.11
CA GLU A 20 -12.63 -14.86 -32.20
C GLU A 20 -11.60 -14.69 -31.06
N SER A 21 -10.38 -15.15 -31.30
CA SER A 21 -9.23 -14.91 -30.44
C SER A 21 -8.64 -13.53 -30.70
N GLY A 22 -9.29 -12.50 -30.19
CA GLY A 22 -8.63 -11.25 -29.85
C GLY A 22 -7.90 -11.46 -28.52
N MET A 23 -6.63 -11.08 -28.42
CA MET A 23 -5.78 -11.28 -27.22
C MET A 23 -6.55 -11.05 -25.91
N GLY A 24 -6.86 -12.14 -25.17
CA GLY A 24 -7.30 -12.08 -23.77
C GLY A 24 -8.81 -12.11 -23.49
N ARG A 25 -9.67 -12.55 -24.43
CA ARG A 25 -11.11 -12.74 -24.19
C ARG A 25 -11.53 -14.19 -24.46
N LYS A 26 -12.16 -14.85 -23.47
CA LYS A 26 -12.76 -16.19 -23.58
C LYS A 26 -14.20 -16.10 -23.09
N SER A 27 -15.14 -16.78 -23.75
CA SER A 27 -16.58 -16.80 -23.37
C SER A 27 -17.10 -18.23 -23.33
N TYR A 28 -18.05 -18.50 -22.43
CA TYR A 28 -18.74 -19.75 -22.27
C TYR A 28 -20.21 -19.53 -21.88
N GLU A 29 -21.12 -20.45 -22.29
CA GLU A 29 -22.53 -20.40 -21.91
C GLU A 29 -22.73 -21.10 -20.57
N PHE A 30 -23.42 -20.47 -19.64
CA PHE A 30 -23.68 -20.96 -18.28
C PHE A 30 -25.18 -21.19 -18.05
N SER A 31 -25.53 -22.43 -17.75
CA SER A 31 -26.87 -22.88 -17.38
C SER A 31 -26.77 -24.00 -16.36
N LYS A 32 -27.87 -24.38 -15.71
CA LYS A 32 -27.87 -25.55 -14.80
C LYS A 32 -27.37 -26.82 -15.46
N ALA A 33 -27.73 -27.04 -16.72
CA ALA A 33 -27.31 -28.23 -17.48
C ALA A 33 -25.81 -28.23 -17.81
N SER A 34 -25.18 -27.05 -17.94
CA SER A 34 -23.76 -26.89 -18.25
C SER A 34 -22.90 -26.52 -17.05
N TYR A 35 -23.44 -26.60 -15.83
CA TYR A 35 -22.77 -26.14 -14.60
C TYR A 35 -21.35 -26.74 -14.44
N SER A 36 -21.26 -28.08 -14.45
CA SER A 36 -19.97 -28.78 -14.26
C SER A 36 -18.95 -28.44 -15.35
N ASP A 37 -19.40 -28.34 -16.60
CA ASP A 37 -18.54 -28.01 -17.74
C ASP A 37 -18.08 -26.55 -17.70
N THR A 38 -18.96 -25.66 -17.25
CA THR A 38 -18.63 -24.23 -17.08
C THR A 38 -17.61 -24.02 -15.98
N MET A 39 -17.77 -24.68 -14.82
CA MET A 39 -16.81 -24.57 -13.70
C MET A 39 -15.44 -25.12 -14.10
N LYS A 40 -15.40 -26.29 -14.74
CA LYS A 40 -14.15 -26.84 -15.25
C LYS A 40 -13.47 -25.94 -16.30
N TRP A 41 -14.24 -25.38 -17.22
CA TRP A 41 -13.72 -24.42 -18.19
C TRP A 41 -13.20 -23.15 -17.51
N LEU A 42 -13.87 -22.68 -16.46
CA LEU A 42 -13.46 -21.51 -15.68
C LEU A 42 -12.13 -21.76 -14.97
N GLU A 43 -12.01 -22.88 -14.27
CA GLU A 43 -10.78 -23.31 -13.60
C GLU A 43 -9.60 -23.43 -14.57
N GLU A 44 -9.78 -24.15 -15.68
CA GLU A 44 -8.75 -24.32 -16.73
C GLU A 44 -8.34 -22.95 -17.31
N SER A 45 -9.33 -22.11 -17.64
CA SER A 45 -9.07 -20.79 -18.24
C SER A 45 -8.38 -19.81 -17.30
N LEU A 46 -8.74 -19.81 -16.02
CA LEU A 46 -8.10 -18.96 -15.00
C LEU A 46 -6.68 -19.47 -14.66
N SER A 47 -6.48 -20.78 -14.63
CA SER A 47 -5.16 -21.40 -14.44
C SER A 47 -4.21 -21.06 -15.59
N GLU A 48 -4.66 -21.08 -16.85
CA GLU A 48 -3.86 -20.61 -17.99
C GLU A 48 -3.52 -19.11 -17.89
N MET A 49 -4.39 -18.30 -17.26
CA MET A 49 -4.15 -16.89 -16.99
C MET A 49 -3.22 -16.64 -15.80
N LYS A 50 -2.74 -17.71 -15.12
CA LYS A 50 -1.87 -17.70 -13.93
C LYS A 50 -2.55 -17.05 -12.71
N VAL A 51 -3.82 -17.28 -12.52
CA VAL A 51 -4.58 -16.92 -11.32
C VAL A 51 -4.32 -17.98 -10.26
N SER A 52 -4.24 -17.59 -8.99
CA SER A 52 -4.01 -18.53 -7.89
C SER A 52 -5.24 -19.44 -7.66
N GLN A 53 -5.03 -20.67 -7.16
CA GLN A 53 -6.13 -21.62 -6.88
C GLN A 53 -7.17 -21.04 -5.90
N GLN A 54 -6.74 -20.23 -4.95
CA GLN A 54 -7.64 -19.60 -4.00
C GLN A 54 -8.53 -18.55 -4.67
N GLU A 55 -7.98 -17.72 -5.58
CA GLU A 55 -8.75 -16.73 -6.34
C GLU A 55 -9.71 -17.42 -7.33
N ILE A 56 -9.32 -18.58 -7.89
CA ILE A 56 -10.18 -19.40 -8.76
C ILE A 56 -11.39 -19.88 -7.97
N LEU A 57 -11.20 -20.47 -6.79
CA LEU A 57 -12.28 -20.96 -5.93
C LEU A 57 -13.25 -19.82 -5.53
N VAL A 58 -12.72 -18.66 -5.17
CA VAL A 58 -13.55 -17.48 -4.86
C VAL A 58 -14.35 -17.03 -6.08
N ALA A 59 -13.75 -17.02 -7.28
CA ALA A 59 -14.43 -16.66 -8.52
C ALA A 59 -15.56 -17.62 -8.87
N GLU A 60 -15.36 -18.92 -8.65
CA GLU A 60 -16.39 -19.96 -8.83
C GLU A 60 -17.56 -19.74 -7.88
N LEU A 61 -17.30 -19.56 -6.59
CA LEU A 61 -18.33 -19.30 -5.59
C LEU A 61 -19.12 -18.01 -5.88
N LEU A 62 -18.44 -16.93 -6.27
CA LEU A 62 -19.09 -15.67 -6.61
C LEU A 62 -19.91 -15.77 -7.90
N LEU A 63 -19.44 -16.53 -8.88
CA LEU A 63 -20.19 -16.78 -10.12
C LEU A 63 -21.44 -17.61 -9.86
N GLU A 64 -21.31 -18.69 -9.07
CA GLU A 64 -22.42 -19.56 -8.67
C GLU A 64 -23.52 -18.77 -7.95
N GLU A 65 -23.15 -18.02 -6.92
CA GLU A 65 -24.10 -17.23 -6.15
C GLU A 65 -24.76 -16.12 -7.00
N THR A 66 -23.98 -15.50 -7.89
CA THR A 66 -24.50 -14.53 -8.85
C THR A 66 -25.54 -15.15 -9.80
N PHE A 67 -25.25 -16.36 -10.29
CA PHE A 67 -26.15 -17.12 -11.15
C PHE A 67 -27.46 -17.44 -10.41
N LEU A 68 -27.37 -18.02 -9.20
CA LEU A 68 -28.55 -18.42 -8.40
C LEU A 68 -29.48 -17.23 -8.12
N ARG A 69 -28.93 -16.07 -7.74
CA ARG A 69 -29.72 -14.86 -7.48
C ARG A 69 -30.40 -14.28 -8.71
N LEU A 70 -29.73 -14.32 -9.85
CA LEU A 70 -30.33 -13.84 -11.11
C LEU A 70 -31.35 -14.83 -11.67
N GLU A 71 -31.16 -16.12 -11.41
CA GLU A 71 -32.12 -17.17 -11.73
C GLU A 71 -33.39 -17.05 -10.87
N GLU A 72 -33.27 -16.91 -9.53
CA GLU A 72 -34.39 -16.68 -8.62
C GLU A 72 -35.24 -15.46 -9.03
N ALA A 73 -34.60 -14.43 -9.57
CA ALA A 73 -35.28 -13.21 -10.06
C ALA A 73 -35.80 -13.33 -11.48
N SER A 74 -35.63 -14.48 -12.15
CA SER A 74 -36.09 -14.70 -13.52
C SER A 74 -37.55 -15.14 -13.58
N ALA A 75 -38.32 -14.69 -14.59
CA ALA A 75 -39.68 -15.15 -14.82
C ALA A 75 -39.74 -16.65 -15.24
N HIS A 76 -38.68 -17.19 -15.80
CA HIS A 76 -38.54 -18.59 -16.24
C HIS A 76 -37.24 -19.20 -15.72
N PRO A 77 -37.17 -19.60 -14.42
CA PRO A 77 -35.93 -20.13 -13.80
C PRO A 77 -35.41 -21.40 -14.48
N GLU A 78 -36.29 -22.27 -14.97
CA GLU A 78 -35.90 -23.54 -15.61
C GLU A 78 -35.18 -23.36 -16.97
N GLU A 79 -35.44 -22.25 -17.66
CA GLU A 79 -34.81 -21.90 -18.94
C GLU A 79 -33.74 -20.82 -18.80
N PHE A 80 -33.34 -20.50 -17.56
CA PHE A 80 -32.38 -19.43 -17.29
C PHE A 80 -30.97 -19.81 -17.74
N PHE A 81 -30.38 -18.96 -18.54
CA PHE A 81 -28.98 -19.07 -18.96
C PHE A 81 -28.31 -17.70 -19.08
N GLY A 82 -27.01 -17.69 -18.98
CA GLY A 82 -26.19 -16.51 -19.17
C GLY A 82 -24.88 -16.82 -19.91
N GLU A 83 -24.12 -15.81 -20.18
CA GLU A 83 -22.81 -15.90 -20.80
C GLU A 83 -21.74 -15.46 -19.80
N VAL A 84 -20.76 -16.33 -19.53
CA VAL A 84 -19.55 -16.03 -18.76
C VAL A 84 -18.48 -15.58 -19.73
N THR A 85 -17.90 -14.42 -19.51
CA THR A 85 -16.78 -13.90 -20.31
C THR A 85 -15.61 -13.57 -19.40
N LEU A 86 -14.45 -14.14 -19.66
CA LEU A 86 -13.18 -13.77 -19.02
C LEU A 86 -12.45 -12.72 -19.87
N ARG A 87 -11.91 -11.71 -19.20
CA ARG A 87 -11.08 -10.68 -19.83
C ARG A 87 -9.80 -10.50 -19.03
N LYS A 88 -8.66 -10.58 -19.73
CA LYS A 88 -7.34 -10.21 -19.17
C LYS A 88 -6.90 -8.90 -19.81
N ARG A 89 -6.65 -7.88 -18.97
CA ARG A 89 -6.16 -6.57 -19.43
C ARG A 89 -5.07 -6.08 -18.49
N LEU A 90 -3.86 -5.87 -18.99
CA LEU A 90 -2.70 -5.40 -18.22
C LEU A 90 -2.46 -6.17 -16.91
N GLY A 91 -2.66 -7.49 -16.95
CA GLY A 91 -2.50 -8.36 -15.78
C GLY A 91 -3.77 -8.58 -14.95
N ASP A 92 -4.77 -7.70 -15.00
CA ASP A 92 -6.07 -7.96 -14.35
C ASP A 92 -6.83 -9.04 -15.06
N VAL A 93 -7.48 -9.87 -14.30
CA VAL A 93 -8.44 -10.86 -14.77
C VAL A 93 -9.81 -10.52 -14.19
N SER A 94 -10.77 -10.29 -15.06
CA SER A 94 -12.15 -10.00 -14.68
C SER A 94 -13.09 -10.99 -15.37
N LEU A 95 -14.04 -11.49 -14.59
CA LEU A 95 -15.13 -12.34 -15.04
C LEU A 95 -16.38 -11.48 -15.20
N TYR A 96 -17.02 -11.57 -16.35
CA TYR A 96 -18.29 -10.91 -16.65
C TYR A 96 -19.35 -11.98 -16.81
N PHE A 97 -20.37 -11.95 -15.97
CA PHE A 97 -21.56 -12.76 -16.17
C PHE A 97 -22.68 -11.89 -16.74
N SER A 98 -23.27 -12.28 -17.86
CA SER A 98 -24.34 -11.53 -18.50
C SER A 98 -25.55 -12.42 -18.78
N ALA A 99 -26.72 -12.07 -18.25
CA ALA A 99 -27.96 -12.80 -18.45
C ALA A 99 -29.12 -11.86 -18.81
N LYS A 100 -30.05 -12.32 -19.63
CA LYS A 100 -31.32 -11.61 -19.92
C LYS A 100 -32.27 -11.81 -18.74
N GLY A 101 -33.07 -10.81 -18.42
CA GLY A 101 -34.07 -10.91 -17.36
C GLY A 101 -34.54 -9.55 -16.87
N GLU A 102 -35.36 -9.54 -15.82
CA GLU A 102 -35.74 -8.33 -15.10
C GLU A 102 -34.53 -7.69 -14.42
N ALA A 103 -34.66 -6.40 -14.03
CA ALA A 103 -33.58 -5.70 -13.37
C ALA A 103 -33.36 -6.27 -11.97
N CYS A 104 -32.31 -7.04 -11.79
CA CYS A 104 -31.90 -7.58 -10.50
C CYS A 104 -30.43 -7.29 -10.27
N ASN A 105 -30.12 -6.60 -9.16
CA ASN A 105 -28.75 -6.35 -8.71
C ASN A 105 -28.37 -7.34 -7.61
N PRO A 106 -27.57 -8.37 -7.88
CA PRO A 106 -27.24 -9.41 -6.90
C PRO A 106 -26.36 -8.92 -5.75
N VAL A 107 -25.83 -7.70 -5.83
CA VAL A 107 -24.92 -7.09 -4.82
C VAL A 107 -25.68 -6.20 -3.83
N VAL A 108 -26.99 -6.01 -3.99
CA VAL A 108 -27.85 -5.22 -3.09
C VAL A 108 -28.68 -6.16 -2.22
N GLY A 109 -29.07 -5.70 -1.01
CA GLY A 109 -29.90 -6.50 -0.08
C GLY A 109 -29.09 -7.48 0.78
N LEU A 110 -27.78 -7.29 0.90
CA LEU A 110 -26.89 -8.14 1.70
C LEU A 110 -26.91 -7.82 3.22
N GLU A 111 -27.81 -6.95 3.67
CA GLU A 111 -27.88 -6.52 5.08
C GLU A 111 -28.87 -7.34 5.91
N GLU A 112 -29.80 -8.02 5.28
CA GLU A 112 -30.77 -8.89 5.96
C GLU A 112 -30.12 -10.23 6.31
N VAL A 113 -30.17 -10.64 7.56
CA VAL A 113 -29.63 -11.92 8.02
C VAL A 113 -30.66 -13.02 7.72
N PRO A 114 -30.40 -13.96 6.81
CA PRO A 114 -31.33 -15.05 6.53
C PRO A 114 -31.41 -16.02 7.69
N GLU A 115 -32.56 -16.60 7.91
CA GLU A 115 -32.76 -17.67 8.90
C GLU A 115 -32.08 -18.99 8.49
N ASP A 116 -31.82 -19.18 7.20
CA ASP A 116 -31.19 -20.35 6.63
C ASP A 116 -29.64 -20.21 6.68
N LYS A 117 -28.98 -21.21 7.28
CA LYS A 117 -27.52 -21.23 7.43
C LYS A 117 -26.77 -21.22 6.10
N GLU A 118 -27.25 -21.91 5.08
CA GLU A 118 -26.60 -21.98 3.77
C GLU A 118 -26.68 -20.61 3.06
N LYS A 119 -27.85 -19.98 3.08
CA LYS A 119 -28.04 -18.59 2.57
C LYS A 119 -27.19 -17.58 3.36
N PHE A 120 -26.97 -17.81 4.65
CA PHE A 120 -26.11 -16.96 5.47
C PHE A 120 -24.65 -17.01 5.02
N TYR A 121 -24.09 -18.22 4.76
CA TYR A 121 -22.70 -18.37 4.30
C TYR A 121 -22.52 -17.76 2.92
N ASN A 122 -23.42 -18.00 1.99
CA ASN A 122 -23.37 -17.46 0.63
C ASN A 122 -23.45 -15.93 0.63
N MET A 123 -24.29 -15.35 1.47
CA MET A 123 -24.41 -13.92 1.64
C MET A 123 -23.17 -13.30 2.30
N ALA A 124 -22.53 -14.02 3.23
CA ALA A 124 -21.28 -13.58 3.86
C ALA A 124 -20.14 -13.50 2.83
N ILE A 125 -20.05 -14.45 1.89
CA ILE A 125 -19.06 -14.45 0.80
C ILE A 125 -19.28 -13.25 -0.12
N LEU A 126 -20.51 -13.01 -0.59
CA LEU A 126 -20.82 -11.84 -1.43
C LEU A 126 -20.52 -10.51 -0.71
N LYS A 127 -20.82 -10.43 0.59
CA LYS A 127 -20.56 -9.25 1.41
C LYS A 127 -19.06 -8.99 1.57
N ALA A 128 -18.26 -10.06 1.76
CA ALA A 128 -16.81 -9.98 1.88
C ALA A 128 -16.14 -9.49 0.58
N HIS A 129 -16.69 -9.87 -0.59
CA HIS A 129 -16.15 -9.52 -1.90
C HIS A 129 -16.97 -8.46 -2.66
N ARG A 130 -17.79 -7.68 -1.94
CA ARG A 130 -18.64 -6.64 -2.54
C ARG A 130 -17.83 -5.59 -3.34
N GLU A 131 -16.64 -5.26 -2.89
CA GLU A 131 -15.77 -4.28 -3.56
C GLU A 131 -15.19 -4.81 -4.89
N ASP A 132 -15.13 -6.13 -5.05
CA ASP A 132 -14.65 -6.77 -6.27
C ASP A 132 -15.78 -7.00 -7.29
N MET A 133 -17.02 -6.69 -6.92
CA MET A 133 -18.19 -6.89 -7.76
C MET A 133 -18.80 -5.55 -8.19
N SER A 134 -19.20 -5.47 -9.45
CA SER A 134 -19.97 -4.34 -9.97
C SER A 134 -21.12 -4.81 -10.87
N TYR A 135 -22.26 -4.13 -10.74
CA TYR A 135 -23.45 -4.42 -11.53
C TYR A 135 -23.72 -3.29 -12.52
N SER A 136 -24.11 -3.67 -13.71
CA SER A 136 -24.62 -2.75 -14.73
C SER A 136 -25.72 -3.42 -15.56
N ARG A 137 -26.66 -2.62 -16.09
CA ARG A 137 -27.69 -3.10 -17.01
C ARG A 137 -27.54 -2.45 -18.36
N ARG A 138 -27.46 -3.25 -19.43
CA ARG A 138 -27.37 -2.76 -20.80
C ARG A 138 -28.20 -3.66 -21.73
N ASN A 139 -29.01 -3.04 -22.59
CA ASN A 139 -29.80 -3.73 -23.61
C ASN A 139 -30.66 -4.89 -23.06
N GLY A 140 -31.31 -4.71 -21.90
CA GLY A 140 -32.14 -5.73 -21.25
C GLY A 140 -31.38 -6.90 -20.62
N LYS A 141 -30.05 -6.86 -20.60
CA LYS A 141 -29.19 -7.84 -19.90
C LYS A 141 -28.69 -7.28 -18.58
N ASN A 142 -28.72 -8.09 -17.53
CA ASN A 142 -28.00 -7.87 -16.30
C ASN A 142 -26.54 -8.28 -16.53
N ILE A 143 -25.59 -7.43 -16.19
CA ILE A 143 -24.16 -7.67 -16.36
C ILE A 143 -23.52 -7.49 -15.00
N VAL A 144 -22.95 -8.56 -14.45
CA VAL A 144 -22.16 -8.56 -13.22
C VAL A 144 -20.70 -8.74 -13.59
N CYS A 145 -19.86 -7.83 -13.15
CA CYS A 145 -18.42 -7.94 -13.32
C CYS A 145 -17.82 -8.32 -11.96
N ILE A 146 -17.09 -9.41 -11.92
CA ILE A 146 -16.34 -9.92 -10.77
C ILE A 146 -14.86 -9.76 -11.09
N ARG A 147 -14.13 -9.01 -10.26
CA ARG A 147 -12.68 -8.87 -10.38
C ARG A 147 -12.03 -10.08 -9.71
N VAL A 148 -11.55 -11.02 -10.52
CA VAL A 148 -10.93 -12.28 -10.07
C VAL A 148 -9.51 -12.06 -9.59
N HIS A 149 -8.71 -11.33 -10.37
CA HIS A 149 -7.33 -11.01 -10.03
C HIS A 149 -7.05 -9.55 -10.36
N ALA A 150 -6.57 -8.80 -9.38
CA ALA A 150 -6.11 -7.44 -9.57
C ALA A 150 -4.59 -7.40 -9.69
N PHE A 151 -4.07 -6.99 -10.84
CA PHE A 151 -2.63 -6.79 -10.98
C PHE A 151 -2.19 -5.59 -10.14
N SER A 152 -1.64 -5.88 -8.98
CA SER A 152 -1.20 -4.90 -8.00
C SER A 152 -0.08 -3.97 -8.49
N GLY A 153 0.65 -4.37 -9.54
CA GLY A 153 1.70 -3.55 -10.17
C GLY A 153 1.22 -2.45 -11.11
N LYS A 154 -0.08 -2.27 -11.37
CA LYS A 154 -0.59 -1.26 -12.31
C LYS A 154 -0.21 0.17 -11.94
N ALA A 155 -0.41 0.54 -10.69
CA ALA A 155 -0.06 1.88 -10.21
C ALA A 155 1.44 2.15 -10.38
N ALA A 156 2.28 1.14 -10.11
CA ALA A 156 3.72 1.20 -10.35
C ALA A 156 4.04 1.41 -11.83
N LEU A 157 3.42 0.61 -12.70
CA LEU A 157 3.64 0.69 -14.15
C LEU A 157 3.23 2.07 -14.71
N TYR A 158 2.06 2.58 -14.31
CA TYR A 158 1.61 3.92 -14.74
C TYR A 158 2.53 5.02 -14.22
N THR A 159 3.04 4.90 -13.00
CA THR A 159 3.98 5.88 -12.43
C THR A 159 5.32 5.82 -13.16
N MET A 160 5.87 4.63 -13.42
CA MET A 160 7.10 4.47 -14.21
C MET A 160 6.94 4.97 -15.65
N ALA A 161 5.80 4.67 -16.29
CA ALA A 161 5.47 5.22 -17.60
C ALA A 161 5.34 6.75 -17.56
N GLY A 162 4.75 7.29 -16.50
CA GLY A 162 4.67 8.72 -16.23
C GLY A 162 6.05 9.36 -16.08
N MET A 163 6.97 8.72 -15.34
CA MET A 163 8.37 9.18 -15.24
C MET A 163 9.05 9.26 -16.61
N ALA A 164 9.00 8.16 -17.38
CA ALA A 164 9.59 8.12 -18.71
C ALA A 164 8.97 9.15 -19.66
N ALA A 165 7.62 9.29 -19.62
CA ALA A 165 6.90 10.29 -20.40
C ALA A 165 7.29 11.72 -19.99
N GLY A 166 7.37 12.01 -18.70
CA GLY A 166 7.76 13.30 -18.17
C GLY A 166 9.18 13.70 -18.58
N CYS A 167 10.13 12.77 -18.46
CA CYS A 167 11.50 12.96 -18.92
C CYS A 167 11.54 13.25 -20.44
N LEU A 168 10.82 12.45 -21.24
CA LEU A 168 10.77 12.62 -22.69
C LEU A 168 10.15 13.98 -23.06
N ILE A 169 9.02 14.33 -22.46
CA ILE A 169 8.34 15.62 -22.66
C ILE A 169 9.30 16.77 -22.30
N GLY A 170 9.95 16.73 -21.15
CA GLY A 170 10.88 17.77 -20.71
C GLY A 170 12.06 17.96 -21.66
N VAL A 171 12.69 16.86 -22.10
CA VAL A 171 13.81 16.91 -23.08
C VAL A 171 13.34 17.47 -24.43
N LEU A 172 12.18 17.02 -24.94
CA LEU A 172 11.64 17.51 -26.21
C LEU A 172 11.30 19.00 -26.13
N LEU A 173 10.63 19.45 -25.07
CA LEU A 173 10.29 20.85 -24.88
C LEU A 173 11.55 21.72 -24.77
N LYS A 174 12.60 21.26 -24.06
CA LYS A 174 13.89 21.95 -23.94
C LYS A 174 14.60 22.14 -25.31
N GLN A 175 14.41 21.19 -26.22
CA GLN A 175 14.99 21.27 -27.56
C GLN A 175 14.16 22.09 -28.56
N LEU A 176 12.83 22.11 -28.40
CA LEU A 176 11.89 22.72 -29.35
C LEU A 176 11.51 24.15 -29.01
N LEU A 177 11.58 24.55 -27.74
CA LEU A 177 11.10 25.85 -27.27
C LEU A 177 12.22 26.74 -26.79
N ALA A 178 11.98 28.05 -26.89
CA ALA A 178 12.87 29.06 -26.30
C ALA A 178 12.87 28.98 -24.76
N PRO A 179 13.99 29.36 -24.09
CA PRO A 179 14.09 29.30 -22.63
C PRO A 179 12.96 30.03 -21.87
N GLU A 180 12.47 31.14 -22.42
CA GLU A 180 11.36 31.91 -21.85
C GLU A 180 10.05 31.12 -21.87
N ALA A 181 9.75 30.40 -22.96
CA ALA A 181 8.59 29.53 -23.08
C ALA A 181 8.69 28.32 -22.12
N CYS A 182 9.89 27.77 -21.97
CA CYS A 182 10.14 26.70 -21.00
C CYS A 182 9.87 27.17 -19.57
N SER A 183 10.39 28.34 -19.19
CA SER A 183 10.18 28.96 -17.89
C SER A 183 8.70 29.25 -17.63
N TRP A 184 7.97 29.72 -18.65
CA TRP A 184 6.53 29.94 -18.57
C TRP A 184 5.75 28.64 -18.32
N LEU A 185 6.08 27.57 -19.03
CA LEU A 185 5.47 26.23 -18.84
C LEU A 185 5.72 25.70 -17.43
N VAL A 186 6.94 25.85 -16.92
CA VAL A 186 7.30 25.46 -15.57
C VAL A 186 6.44 26.22 -14.54
N ALA A 187 6.36 27.54 -14.65
CA ALA A 187 5.67 28.38 -13.69
C ALA A 187 4.14 28.21 -13.73
N ASN A 188 3.55 28.06 -14.94
CA ASN A 188 2.09 28.14 -15.11
C ASN A 188 1.41 26.78 -15.32
N ILE A 189 2.16 25.71 -15.61
CA ILE A 189 1.56 24.39 -15.84
C ILE A 189 2.17 23.34 -14.90
N PHE A 190 3.46 23.10 -14.96
CA PHE A 190 4.06 21.98 -14.22
C PHE A 190 4.08 22.20 -12.71
N SER A 191 4.54 23.37 -12.23
CA SER A 191 4.56 23.68 -10.80
C SER A 191 3.16 23.75 -10.17
N PRO A 192 2.13 24.35 -10.78
CA PRO A 192 0.77 24.29 -10.24
C PRO A 192 0.21 22.87 -10.12
N VAL A 193 0.40 22.00 -11.12
CA VAL A 193 -0.07 20.60 -11.08
C VAL A 193 0.61 19.84 -9.93
N GLU A 194 1.91 19.99 -9.79
CA GLU A 194 2.71 19.40 -8.72
C GLU A 194 2.25 19.89 -7.34
N ASN A 195 2.12 21.23 -7.17
CA ASN A 195 1.68 21.85 -5.92
C ASN A 195 0.27 21.40 -5.51
N MET A 196 -0.68 21.35 -6.46
CA MET A 196 -2.04 20.86 -6.19
C MET A 196 -2.04 19.44 -5.65
N PHE A 197 -1.20 18.56 -6.22
CA PHE A 197 -1.08 17.19 -5.75
C PHE A 197 -0.51 17.12 -4.32
N ILE A 198 0.54 17.89 -4.03
CA ILE A 198 1.15 17.94 -2.70
C ILE A 198 0.19 18.52 -1.68
N HIS A 199 -0.49 19.64 -1.99
CA HIS A 199 -1.49 20.21 -1.09
C HIS A 199 -2.62 19.22 -0.79
N ALA A 200 -3.06 18.43 -1.80
CA ALA A 200 -4.06 17.38 -1.60
C ALA A 200 -3.57 16.27 -0.66
N LEU A 201 -2.27 15.91 -0.71
CA LEU A 201 -1.66 14.98 0.23
C LEU A 201 -1.55 15.57 1.63
N MET A 202 -1.02 16.79 1.76
CA MET A 202 -0.83 17.47 3.04
C MET A 202 -2.14 17.69 3.79
N MET A 203 -3.24 17.99 3.08
CA MET A 203 -4.58 18.14 3.65
C MET A 203 -5.02 16.89 4.45
N LEU A 204 -4.63 15.70 4.01
CA LEU A 204 -5.05 14.43 4.62
C LEU A 204 -4.11 13.94 5.73
N LEU A 205 -2.92 14.52 5.84
CA LEU A 205 -1.84 14.01 6.68
C LEU A 205 -2.22 13.94 8.16
N ALA A 206 -2.57 15.07 8.77
CA ALA A 206 -2.89 15.13 10.19
C ALA A 206 -4.13 14.29 10.56
N PRO A 207 -5.26 14.34 9.82
CA PRO A 207 -6.39 13.45 10.04
C PRO A 207 -6.04 11.96 9.88
N MET A 208 -5.21 11.61 8.89
CA MET A 208 -4.80 10.23 8.63
C MET A 208 -4.02 9.66 9.81
N ILE A 209 -3.02 10.39 10.32
CA ILE A 209 -2.24 9.98 11.50
C ILE A 209 -3.18 9.83 12.70
N PHE A 210 -4.02 10.82 12.94
CA PHE A 210 -4.91 10.85 14.09
C PHE A 210 -5.82 9.64 14.16
N PHE A 211 -6.58 9.38 13.12
CA PHE A 211 -7.53 8.27 13.11
C PHE A 211 -6.87 6.90 12.96
N SER A 212 -5.75 6.81 12.23
CA SER A 212 -5.04 5.55 12.06
C SER A 212 -4.41 5.06 13.36
N VAL A 213 -3.74 5.94 14.09
CA VAL A 213 -3.13 5.60 15.40
C VAL A 213 -4.20 5.27 16.43
N MET A 214 -5.29 6.05 16.49
CA MET A 214 -6.41 5.75 17.39
C MET A 214 -7.04 4.39 17.05
N SER A 215 -7.30 4.10 15.77
CA SER A 215 -7.86 2.83 15.31
C SER A 215 -6.93 1.66 15.67
N GLY A 216 -5.62 1.83 15.48
CA GLY A 216 -4.62 0.85 15.88
C GLY A 216 -4.64 0.54 17.37
N LEU A 217 -4.66 1.56 18.22
CA LEU A 217 -4.71 1.38 19.68
C LEU A 217 -6.02 0.73 20.14
N VAL A 218 -7.14 1.16 19.57
CA VAL A 218 -8.48 0.62 19.93
C VAL A 218 -8.61 -0.84 19.52
N SER A 219 -8.01 -1.28 18.41
CA SER A 219 -8.03 -2.68 17.98
C SER A 219 -7.25 -3.63 18.91
N MET A 220 -6.32 -3.09 19.73
CA MET A 220 -5.52 -3.86 20.69
C MET A 220 -6.26 -4.17 22.01
N SER A 221 -7.45 -3.64 22.25
CA SER A 221 -8.07 -3.58 23.59
C SER A 221 -8.81 -4.85 24.05
N ASP A 222 -8.96 -5.87 23.21
CA ASP A 222 -9.96 -6.93 23.48
C ASP A 222 -9.46 -8.23 24.13
N ALA A 223 -8.14 -8.35 24.51
CA ALA A 223 -7.71 -9.52 25.26
C ALA A 223 -6.42 -9.30 26.08
N THR A 224 -6.40 -9.82 27.32
CA THR A 224 -5.23 -9.74 28.21
C THR A 224 -3.98 -10.43 27.65
N GLU A 225 -4.16 -11.52 26.90
CA GLU A 225 -3.08 -12.25 26.23
C GLU A 225 -2.53 -11.46 25.03
N ILE A 226 -3.41 -10.79 24.29
CA ILE A 226 -3.08 -9.87 23.19
C ILE A 226 -2.31 -8.65 23.71
N GLY A 227 -2.58 -8.19 24.94
CA GLY A 227 -1.85 -7.08 25.56
C GLY A 227 -0.36 -7.39 25.79
N ARG A 228 -0.01 -8.61 26.22
CA ARG A 228 1.38 -9.03 26.40
C ARG A 228 2.10 -9.18 25.05
N LEU A 229 1.51 -9.93 24.12
CA LEU A 229 2.05 -10.12 22.76
C LEU A 229 2.19 -8.79 22.01
N GLY A 230 1.24 -7.89 22.18
CA GLY A 230 1.28 -6.54 21.63
C GLY A 230 2.44 -5.72 22.18
N GLY A 231 2.67 -5.78 23.50
CA GLY A 231 3.79 -5.12 24.16
C GLY A 231 5.16 -5.63 23.68
N GLU A 232 5.31 -6.94 23.53
CA GLU A 232 6.52 -7.56 22.99
C GLU A 232 6.76 -7.16 21.53
N LEU A 233 5.71 -7.16 20.70
CA LEU A 233 5.78 -6.72 19.30
C LEU A 233 6.20 -5.26 19.19
N ILE A 234 5.66 -4.39 20.04
CA ILE A 234 6.02 -2.97 20.12
C ILE A 234 7.49 -2.82 20.51
N ALA A 235 7.96 -3.52 21.55
CA ALA A 235 9.34 -3.45 22.00
C ALA A 235 10.32 -3.89 20.90
N VAL A 236 10.06 -5.02 20.26
CA VAL A 236 10.86 -5.53 19.13
C VAL A 236 10.87 -4.54 17.97
N SER A 237 9.72 -3.94 17.65
CA SER A 237 9.61 -2.96 16.55
C SER A 237 10.36 -1.67 16.85
N LEU A 238 10.30 -1.15 18.08
CA LEU A 238 11.05 0.04 18.50
C LEU A 238 12.56 -0.16 18.41
N VAL A 239 13.08 -1.30 18.87
CA VAL A 239 14.52 -1.60 18.81
C VAL A 239 15.01 -1.66 17.36
N LYS A 240 14.26 -2.30 16.46
CA LYS A 240 14.61 -2.37 15.04
C LYS A 240 14.53 -1.01 14.36
N LEU A 241 13.51 -0.23 14.69
CA LEU A 241 13.33 1.11 14.14
C LEU A 241 14.47 2.03 14.58
N ALA A 242 14.86 1.98 15.86
CA ALA A 242 16.01 2.71 16.38
C ALA A 242 17.31 2.33 15.68
N ALA A 243 17.56 1.05 15.45
CA ALA A 243 18.72 0.57 14.70
C ALA A 243 18.69 1.06 13.23
N SER A 244 17.54 1.04 12.58
CA SER A 244 17.39 1.55 11.21
C SER A 244 17.70 3.05 11.13
N ILE A 245 17.19 3.85 12.06
CA ILE A 245 17.46 5.28 12.13
C ILE A 245 18.96 5.54 12.37
N ALA A 246 19.59 4.81 13.28
CA ALA A 246 21.04 4.96 13.56
C ALA A 246 21.89 4.67 12.31
N ILE A 247 21.57 3.60 11.56
CA ILE A 247 22.21 3.29 10.29
C ILE A 247 21.96 4.43 9.29
N ALA A 248 20.73 4.89 9.17
CA ALA A 248 20.32 5.92 8.24
C ALA A 248 21.00 7.28 8.51
N ILE A 249 21.26 7.63 9.78
CA ILE A 249 22.05 8.81 10.15
C ILE A 249 23.47 8.71 9.56
N GLY A 250 24.14 7.58 9.71
CA GLY A 250 25.46 7.37 9.12
C GLY A 250 25.45 7.52 7.60
N PHE A 251 24.44 6.96 6.92
CA PHE A 251 24.30 7.06 5.47
C PHE A 251 23.89 8.46 5.01
N GLY A 252 23.07 9.18 5.77
CA GLY A 252 22.71 10.56 5.48
C GLY A 252 23.92 11.50 5.54
N ILE A 253 24.77 11.31 6.55
CA ILE A 253 26.04 12.04 6.66
C ILE A 253 26.99 11.64 5.52
N TRP A 254 27.07 10.34 5.18
CA TRP A 254 27.90 9.85 4.08
C TRP A 254 27.44 10.36 2.70
N LEU A 255 26.14 10.44 2.45
CA LEU A 255 25.58 11.05 1.23
C LEU A 255 26.05 12.50 1.09
N GLY A 256 26.06 13.23 2.19
CA GLY A 256 26.52 14.62 2.25
C GLY A 256 25.57 15.59 1.56
N ALA A 257 26.10 16.77 1.25
CA ALA A 257 25.35 17.79 0.55
C ALA A 257 25.08 17.42 -0.93
N LEU A 258 23.97 17.93 -1.45
CA LEU A 258 23.48 17.78 -2.82
C LEU A 258 23.36 19.19 -3.46
N PRO A 259 24.48 19.85 -3.81
CA PRO A 259 24.47 21.27 -4.14
C PRO A 259 23.65 21.59 -5.39
N GLU A 260 23.65 20.70 -6.39
CA GLU A 260 22.87 20.89 -7.61
C GLU A 260 21.36 20.85 -7.34
N LEU A 261 20.91 19.95 -6.45
CA LEU A 261 19.51 19.89 -6.02
C LEU A 261 19.14 21.10 -5.16
N GLY A 262 20.04 21.55 -4.28
CA GLY A 262 19.84 22.75 -3.48
C GLY A 262 19.64 24.02 -4.32
N ALA A 263 20.38 24.15 -5.40
CA ALA A 263 20.28 25.30 -6.31
C ALA A 263 18.87 25.41 -6.95
N MET A 264 18.15 24.30 -7.13
CA MET A 264 16.77 24.31 -7.69
C MET A 264 15.72 24.90 -6.74
N VAL A 265 15.92 24.77 -5.44
CA VAL A 265 14.97 25.32 -4.44
C VAL A 265 15.11 26.85 -4.36
N GLY A 266 16.20 27.38 -4.91
CA GLY A 266 16.47 28.81 -4.92
C GLY A 266 16.92 29.34 -3.55
N SER A 267 17.06 30.67 -3.43
CA SER A 267 17.45 31.35 -2.20
C SER A 267 16.28 31.48 -1.20
N VAL A 268 15.42 30.47 -1.11
CA VAL A 268 14.45 30.40 0.00
C VAL A 268 15.31 30.23 1.24
N ALA A 269 15.28 31.23 2.11
CA ALA A 269 16.08 31.23 3.32
C ALA A 269 15.74 29.99 4.16
N ALA A 270 16.73 29.12 4.32
CA ALA A 270 16.65 28.07 5.31
C ALA A 270 16.49 28.74 6.68
N ASP A 271 15.59 28.24 7.51
CA ASP A 271 15.44 28.76 8.86
C ASP A 271 16.65 28.31 9.69
N SER A 272 17.69 29.16 9.69
CA SER A 272 18.92 28.91 10.45
C SER A 272 18.70 28.92 11.97
N THR A 273 17.48 29.31 12.42
CA THR A 273 17.11 29.33 13.84
C THR A 273 16.49 28.02 14.31
N ALA A 274 16.19 27.08 13.40
CA ALA A 274 15.63 25.77 13.74
C ALA A 274 16.70 24.91 14.47
N THR A 275 16.86 25.13 15.76
CA THR A 275 17.65 24.28 16.66
C THR A 275 16.72 23.25 17.28
N LEU A 276 16.89 21.97 16.91
CA LEU A 276 16.20 20.86 17.58
C LEU A 276 16.98 20.56 18.87
N SER A 277 16.35 20.87 20.02
CA SER A 277 16.82 20.42 21.32
C SER A 277 15.97 19.23 21.80
N VAL A 278 16.58 18.24 22.44
CA VAL A 278 15.84 17.10 23.06
C VAL A 278 14.77 17.63 24.02
N ARG A 279 15.09 18.68 24.77
CA ARG A 279 14.17 19.31 25.69
C ARG A 279 12.95 19.88 24.94
N ASP A 280 13.17 20.60 23.85
CA ASP A 280 12.10 21.24 23.08
C ASP A 280 11.22 20.19 22.38
N VAL A 281 11.82 19.11 21.88
CA VAL A 281 11.07 17.97 21.35
C VAL A 281 10.17 17.36 22.42
N ILE A 282 10.69 17.08 23.62
CA ILE A 282 9.91 16.45 24.72
C ILE A 282 8.81 17.40 25.22
N VAL A 283 9.14 18.67 25.48
CA VAL A 283 8.17 19.65 25.97
C VAL A 283 7.14 19.97 24.88
N GLY A 284 7.59 20.10 23.64
CA GLY A 284 6.76 20.43 22.49
C GLY A 284 5.82 19.30 22.02
N ILE A 285 5.94 18.09 22.54
CA ILE A 285 5.02 16.99 22.23
C ILE A 285 3.59 17.30 22.71
N ILE A 286 3.47 17.97 23.86
CA ILE A 286 2.14 18.30 24.43
C ILE A 286 1.66 19.62 23.82
N PRO A 287 0.55 19.63 23.10
CA PRO A 287 0.04 20.84 22.48
C PRO A 287 -0.64 21.75 23.50
N GLU A 288 -0.59 23.05 23.27
CA GLU A 288 -1.30 24.06 24.09
C GLU A 288 -2.83 23.97 23.93
N ASN A 289 -3.28 23.50 22.79
CA ASN A 289 -4.70 23.23 22.53
C ASN A 289 -4.88 22.11 21.49
N ILE A 290 -6.08 21.57 21.38
CA ILE A 290 -6.38 20.40 20.54
C ILE A 290 -6.37 20.76 19.04
N VAL A 291 -6.67 22.00 18.66
CA VAL A 291 -6.85 22.41 17.26
C VAL A 291 -5.52 22.81 16.61
N SER A 292 -4.64 23.47 17.37
CA SER A 292 -3.36 23.98 16.88
C SER A 292 -2.51 22.93 16.13
N PRO A 293 -2.36 21.69 16.61
CA PRO A 293 -1.56 20.68 15.91
C PRO A 293 -2.04 20.35 14.49
N PHE A 294 -3.37 20.37 14.31
CA PHE A 294 -3.97 20.10 13.00
C PHE A 294 -3.81 21.29 12.03
N SER A 295 -3.90 22.51 12.54
CA SER A 295 -3.79 23.73 11.72
C SER A 295 -2.33 24.08 11.38
N SER A 296 -1.39 23.82 12.30
CA SER A 296 0.03 24.03 12.10
C SER A 296 0.76 22.86 11.42
N GLY A 297 0.09 21.70 11.25
CA GLY A 297 0.73 20.51 10.69
C GLY A 297 1.77 19.85 11.62
N ASN A 298 1.78 20.17 12.93
CA ASN A 298 2.73 19.60 13.87
C ASN A 298 2.40 18.13 14.18
N LEU A 299 3.03 17.23 13.43
CA LEU A 299 2.74 15.80 13.48
C LEU A 299 3.07 15.12 14.80
N LEU A 300 4.11 15.59 15.53
CA LEU A 300 4.42 15.07 16.87
C LEU A 300 3.29 15.32 17.85
N GLN A 301 2.71 16.51 17.80
CA GLN A 301 1.57 16.87 18.65
C GLN A 301 0.29 16.13 18.24
N VAL A 302 0.04 15.98 16.93
CA VAL A 302 -1.08 15.16 16.41
C VAL A 302 -0.94 13.72 16.89
N LEU A 303 0.27 13.16 16.83
CA LEU A 303 0.56 11.82 17.32
C LEU A 303 0.29 11.69 18.82
N PHE A 304 0.77 12.65 19.63
CA PHE A 304 0.49 12.68 21.05
C PHE A 304 -1.01 12.67 21.35
N LEU A 305 -1.78 13.54 20.68
CA LEU A 305 -3.23 13.56 20.82
C LEU A 305 -3.87 12.23 20.42
N SER A 306 -3.41 11.62 19.34
CA SER A 306 -3.91 10.33 18.88
C SER A 306 -3.70 9.22 19.92
N CYS A 307 -2.49 9.16 20.48
CA CYS A 307 -2.16 8.20 21.55
C CYS A 307 -2.96 8.48 22.81
N PHE A 308 -3.06 9.75 23.21
CA PHE A 308 -3.78 10.17 24.41
C PHE A 308 -5.27 9.79 24.33
N PHE A 309 -5.97 10.20 23.27
CA PHE A 309 -7.37 9.86 23.07
C PHE A 309 -7.59 8.36 22.85
N GLY A 310 -6.71 7.70 22.08
CA GLY A 310 -6.79 6.27 21.85
C GLY A 310 -6.72 5.46 23.14
N LEU A 311 -5.77 5.76 24.03
CA LEU A 311 -5.63 5.11 25.33
C LEU A 311 -6.86 5.34 26.24
N PHE A 312 -7.41 6.56 26.25
CA PHE A 312 -8.63 6.82 27.00
C PHE A 312 -9.84 6.07 26.46
N LEU A 313 -9.98 5.91 25.15
CA LEU A 313 -11.03 5.10 24.53
C LEU A 313 -10.88 3.60 24.87
N VAL A 314 -9.65 3.08 24.87
CA VAL A 314 -9.36 1.72 25.33
C VAL A 314 -9.82 1.55 26.77
N LYS A 315 -9.46 2.47 27.66
CA LYS A 315 -9.82 2.44 29.09
C LYS A 315 -11.34 2.57 29.33
N SER A 316 -12.07 3.21 28.42
CA SER A 316 -13.53 3.41 28.54
C SER A 316 -14.35 2.14 28.28
N GLY A 317 -13.74 1.06 27.81
CA GLY A 317 -14.38 -0.25 27.63
C GLY A 317 -15.60 -0.20 26.69
N GLU A 318 -16.65 -0.96 27.02
CA GLU A 318 -17.87 -1.06 26.20
C GLU A 318 -18.63 0.28 26.01
N ARG A 319 -18.48 1.22 26.96
CA ARG A 319 -19.12 2.55 26.84
C ARG A 319 -18.66 3.34 25.62
N ALA A 320 -17.49 3.01 25.09
CA ALA A 320 -16.91 3.67 23.92
C ALA A 320 -17.18 2.91 22.60
N ALA A 321 -17.97 1.83 22.59
CA ALA A 321 -18.16 0.97 21.40
C ALA A 321 -18.64 1.76 20.17
N VAL A 322 -19.58 2.67 20.31
CA VAL A 322 -20.09 3.52 19.22
C VAL A 322 -18.99 4.45 18.68
N VAL A 323 -18.18 5.04 19.58
CA VAL A 323 -17.08 5.92 19.21
C VAL A 323 -15.97 5.14 18.48
N ARG A 324 -15.69 3.91 18.92
CA ARG A 324 -14.71 3.02 18.25
C ARG A 324 -15.15 2.72 16.82
N GLY A 325 -16.41 2.33 16.60
CA GLY A 325 -16.95 2.13 15.25
C GLY A 325 -16.87 3.38 14.38
N GLY A 326 -17.11 4.57 14.95
CA GLY A 326 -16.94 5.84 14.28
C GLY A 326 -15.49 6.13 13.86
N ILE A 327 -14.52 5.83 14.74
CA ILE A 327 -13.07 6.01 14.44
C ILE A 327 -12.63 5.06 13.34
N GLU A 328 -13.05 3.79 13.38
CA GLU A 328 -12.73 2.84 12.31
C GLU A 328 -13.32 3.26 10.97
N PHE A 329 -14.56 3.75 10.98
CA PHE A 329 -15.19 4.32 9.78
C PHE A 329 -14.40 5.50 9.23
N LEU A 330 -14.04 6.48 10.07
CA LEU A 330 -13.27 7.67 9.66
C LEU A 330 -11.87 7.30 9.17
N ASN A 331 -11.21 6.33 9.81
CA ASN A 331 -9.92 5.83 9.33
C ASN A 331 -10.04 5.22 7.92
N ARG A 332 -11.03 4.37 7.67
CA ARG A 332 -11.30 3.80 6.33
C ARG A 332 -11.64 4.89 5.33
N PHE A 333 -12.52 5.80 5.68
CA PHE A 333 -12.95 6.91 4.82
C PHE A 333 -11.78 7.80 4.37
N ILE A 334 -10.89 8.19 5.30
CA ILE A 334 -9.71 9.00 4.98
C ILE A 334 -8.73 8.23 4.09
N ASN A 335 -8.53 6.93 4.36
CA ASN A 335 -7.71 6.09 3.50
C ASN A 335 -8.29 5.95 2.09
N ASP A 336 -9.61 5.92 1.93
CA ASP A 336 -10.24 5.86 0.61
C ASP A 336 -10.12 7.20 -0.14
N ILE A 337 -10.23 8.35 0.56
CA ILE A 337 -9.90 9.66 -0.03
C ILE A 337 -8.42 9.69 -0.46
N MET A 338 -7.50 9.17 0.35
CA MET A 338 -6.09 9.08 0.00
C MET A 338 -5.88 8.27 -1.28
N LYS A 339 -6.54 7.10 -1.41
CA LYS A 339 -6.49 6.30 -2.65
C LYS A 339 -6.99 7.11 -3.86
N ALA A 340 -8.05 7.89 -3.70
CA ALA A 340 -8.57 8.74 -4.77
C ALA A 340 -7.58 9.85 -5.18
N VAL A 341 -6.91 10.48 -4.22
CA VAL A 341 -5.83 11.46 -4.48
C VAL A 341 -4.67 10.79 -5.21
N MET A 342 -4.29 9.57 -4.81
CA MET A 342 -3.17 8.83 -5.42
C MET A 342 -3.41 8.45 -6.89
N VAL A 343 -4.65 8.45 -7.39
CA VAL A 343 -4.95 8.28 -8.82
C VAL A 343 -4.28 9.37 -9.67
N PHE A 344 -4.10 10.57 -9.11
CA PHE A 344 -3.44 11.70 -9.79
C PHE A 344 -1.92 11.66 -9.71
N MET A 345 -1.33 10.75 -8.94
CA MET A 345 0.12 10.62 -8.78
C MET A 345 0.88 10.51 -10.11
N PRO A 346 0.46 9.70 -11.12
CA PRO A 346 1.17 9.63 -12.39
C PRO A 346 1.23 10.98 -13.10
N LEU A 347 0.18 11.80 -13.02
CA LEU A 347 0.14 13.14 -13.61
C LEU A 347 1.11 14.10 -12.90
N ALA A 348 1.13 14.08 -11.58
CA ALA A 348 2.08 14.87 -10.78
C ALA A 348 3.53 14.46 -11.08
N VAL A 349 3.79 13.16 -11.24
CA VAL A 349 5.12 12.63 -11.60
C VAL A 349 5.53 13.08 -13.00
N VAL A 350 4.63 13.06 -14.00
CA VAL A 350 4.91 13.63 -15.34
C VAL A 350 5.29 15.09 -15.24
N ALA A 351 4.54 15.89 -14.49
CA ALA A 351 4.80 17.32 -14.32
C ALA A 351 6.15 17.58 -13.63
N SER A 352 6.44 16.84 -12.56
CA SER A 352 7.68 16.94 -11.80
C SER A 352 8.90 16.56 -12.65
N MET A 353 8.82 15.42 -13.40
CA MET A 353 9.91 14.99 -14.29
C MET A 353 10.11 15.93 -15.46
N ALA A 354 9.03 16.44 -16.08
CA ALA A 354 9.15 17.41 -17.17
C ALA A 354 9.79 18.72 -16.68
N LYS A 355 9.34 19.24 -15.53
CA LYS A 355 9.94 20.41 -14.87
C LYS A 355 11.42 20.20 -14.57
N MET A 356 11.75 19.00 -14.01
CA MET A 356 13.13 18.62 -13.74
C MET A 356 13.98 18.70 -14.99
N MET A 357 13.58 18.07 -16.09
CA MET A 357 14.35 18.06 -17.36
C MET A 357 14.48 19.44 -18.00
N LEU A 358 13.48 20.32 -17.84
CA LEU A 358 13.54 21.69 -18.35
C LEU A 358 14.56 22.55 -17.60
N ASN A 359 14.64 22.37 -16.28
CA ASN A 359 15.49 23.19 -15.39
C ASN A 359 16.88 22.59 -15.13
N THR A 360 17.09 21.31 -15.50
CA THR A 360 18.25 20.52 -15.06
C THR A 360 19.33 20.43 -16.11
N ASP A 361 20.57 20.54 -15.68
CA ASP A 361 21.74 20.10 -16.41
C ASP A 361 22.08 18.64 -16.03
N PHE A 362 22.92 17.99 -16.85
CA PHE A 362 23.28 16.57 -16.62
C PHE A 362 23.94 16.31 -15.25
N SER A 363 24.48 17.32 -14.60
CA SER A 363 25.06 17.25 -13.25
C SER A 363 24.08 16.80 -12.18
N MET A 364 22.81 17.22 -12.27
CA MET A 364 21.76 16.85 -11.31
C MET A 364 21.38 15.36 -11.37
N LEU A 365 21.49 14.73 -12.53
CA LEU A 365 21.25 13.29 -12.65
C LEU A 365 22.23 12.49 -11.79
N TRP A 366 23.42 13.02 -11.59
CA TRP A 366 24.41 12.44 -10.68
C TRP A 366 23.96 12.50 -9.21
N ASP A 367 23.44 13.63 -8.76
CA ASP A 367 22.93 13.78 -7.39
C ASP A 367 21.73 12.84 -7.15
N TYR A 368 20.79 12.73 -8.10
CA TYR A 368 19.71 11.75 -8.01
C TYR A 368 20.23 10.31 -7.97
N GLY A 369 21.24 9.98 -8.80
CA GLY A 369 21.90 8.68 -8.79
C GLY A 369 22.53 8.36 -7.44
N ARG A 370 23.20 9.34 -6.80
CA ARG A 370 23.76 9.21 -5.45
C ARG A 370 22.65 8.98 -4.40
N VAL A 371 21.59 9.75 -4.45
CA VAL A 371 20.43 9.59 -3.52
C VAL A 371 19.86 8.19 -3.63
N ILE A 372 19.55 7.71 -4.84
CA ILE A 372 18.99 6.38 -5.06
C ILE A 372 19.98 5.31 -4.59
N GLY A 373 21.25 5.40 -5.01
CA GLY A 373 22.28 4.42 -4.68
C GLY A 373 22.52 4.31 -3.17
N VAL A 374 22.72 5.44 -2.48
CA VAL A 374 22.96 5.46 -1.05
C VAL A 374 21.74 4.95 -0.27
N ASN A 375 20.53 5.33 -0.69
CA ASN A 375 19.30 4.85 -0.07
C ASN A 375 19.17 3.33 -0.20
N TYR A 376 19.43 2.77 -1.37
CA TYR A 376 19.35 1.32 -1.60
C TYR A 376 20.39 0.55 -0.80
N ILE A 377 21.64 1.05 -0.74
CA ILE A 377 22.72 0.43 0.04
C ILE A 377 22.36 0.46 1.55
N ALA A 378 21.88 1.61 2.05
CA ALA A 378 21.47 1.75 3.44
C ALA A 378 20.35 0.77 3.79
N GLN A 379 19.34 0.66 2.95
CA GLN A 379 18.20 -0.23 3.18
C GLN A 379 18.60 -1.71 3.06
N ALA A 380 19.53 -2.06 2.18
CA ALA A 380 20.10 -3.41 2.13
C ALA A 380 20.86 -3.74 3.43
N LEU A 381 21.62 -2.79 3.99
CA LEU A 381 22.26 -2.96 5.30
C LEU A 381 21.22 -3.09 6.43
N VAL A 382 20.16 -2.31 6.40
CA VAL A 382 19.05 -2.45 7.36
C VAL A 382 18.47 -3.86 7.29
N LEU A 383 18.26 -4.43 6.10
CA LEU A 383 17.80 -5.82 5.94
C LEU A 383 18.75 -6.82 6.61
N LEU A 384 20.05 -6.66 6.41
CA LEU A 384 21.05 -7.52 7.07
C LEU A 384 20.99 -7.40 8.59
N VAL A 385 20.85 -6.18 9.12
CA VAL A 385 20.70 -5.95 10.56
C VAL A 385 19.39 -6.55 11.09
N LEU A 386 18.29 -6.48 10.35
CA LEU A 386 17.05 -7.19 10.71
C LEU A 386 17.29 -8.71 10.81
N CYS A 387 18.06 -9.30 9.90
CA CYS A 387 18.42 -10.72 9.97
C CYS A 387 19.28 -11.05 11.21
N VAL A 388 20.19 -10.14 11.60
CA VAL A 388 20.97 -10.29 12.83
C VAL A 388 20.07 -10.24 14.07
N PHE A 389 19.09 -9.34 14.11
CA PHE A 389 18.10 -9.29 15.18
C PHE A 389 17.26 -10.58 15.26
N VAL A 390 16.84 -11.10 14.11
CA VAL A 390 16.14 -12.41 14.03
C VAL A 390 17.00 -13.51 14.66
N SER A 391 18.31 -13.53 14.40
CA SER A 391 19.22 -14.50 14.99
C SER A 391 19.41 -14.30 16.49
N ALA A 392 19.59 -13.05 16.92
CA ALA A 392 19.87 -12.71 18.33
C ALA A 392 18.64 -12.98 19.23
N VAL A 393 17.46 -12.52 18.83
CA VAL A 393 16.21 -12.68 19.58
C VAL A 393 15.66 -14.10 19.44
N GLY A 394 15.65 -14.62 18.22
CA GLY A 394 15.09 -15.95 17.91
C GLY A 394 16.01 -17.11 18.27
N ARG A 395 17.27 -16.84 18.72
CA ARG A 395 18.28 -17.85 19.03
C ARG A 395 18.42 -18.92 17.95
N CYS A 396 18.36 -18.50 16.68
CA CYS A 396 18.40 -19.37 15.51
C CYS A 396 19.37 -18.83 14.46
N SER A 397 19.74 -19.66 13.47
CA SER A 397 20.52 -19.17 12.33
C SER A 397 19.70 -18.20 11.50
N PHE A 398 20.27 -17.04 11.12
CA PHE A 398 19.58 -16.09 10.23
C PHE A 398 19.62 -16.50 8.74
N VAL A 399 20.46 -17.48 8.37
CA VAL A 399 20.67 -17.86 6.97
C VAL A 399 19.40 -18.38 6.29
N PRO A 400 18.60 -19.27 6.91
CA PRO A 400 17.31 -19.69 6.35
C PRO A 400 16.35 -18.51 6.18
N PHE A 401 16.29 -17.62 7.17
CA PHE A 401 15.45 -16.41 7.10
C PHE A 401 15.86 -15.52 5.93
N LEU A 402 17.16 -15.19 5.81
CA LEU A 402 17.67 -14.35 4.73
C LEU A 402 17.38 -14.95 3.34
N LYS A 403 17.63 -16.25 3.15
CA LYS A 403 17.36 -16.91 1.86
C LYS A 403 15.88 -16.84 1.48
N LYS A 404 14.98 -17.07 2.42
CA LYS A 404 13.53 -17.06 2.17
C LYS A 404 12.99 -15.66 2.00
N ILE A 405 13.40 -14.71 2.86
CA ILE A 405 12.90 -13.35 2.83
C ILE A 405 13.29 -12.62 1.55
N VAL A 406 14.53 -12.75 1.06
CA VAL A 406 15.00 -12.07 -0.16
C VAL A 406 14.16 -12.46 -1.37
N VAL A 407 13.78 -13.74 -1.48
CA VAL A 407 12.89 -14.20 -2.56
C VAL A 407 11.49 -13.59 -2.43
N PHE A 408 10.97 -13.51 -1.21
CA PHE A 408 9.67 -12.92 -0.94
C PHE A 408 9.63 -11.42 -1.22
N LEU A 409 10.73 -10.70 -0.96
CA LEU A 409 10.79 -9.23 -1.10
C LEU A 409 10.62 -8.73 -2.54
N VAL A 410 10.75 -9.60 -3.55
CA VAL A 410 10.43 -9.24 -4.94
C VAL A 410 8.97 -8.78 -5.08
N LEU A 411 8.07 -9.36 -4.30
CA LEU A 411 6.65 -9.00 -4.31
C LEU A 411 6.41 -7.56 -3.82
N PRO A 412 6.73 -7.19 -2.55
CA PRO A 412 6.51 -5.82 -2.08
C PRO A 412 7.36 -4.78 -2.81
N PHE A 413 8.54 -5.14 -3.32
CA PHE A 413 9.33 -4.28 -4.19
C PHE A 413 8.58 -3.90 -5.47
N SER A 414 7.88 -4.86 -6.08
CA SER A 414 7.13 -4.64 -7.31
C SER A 414 5.79 -3.94 -7.07
N ILE A 415 5.08 -4.30 -6.00
CA ILE A 415 3.75 -3.77 -5.68
C ILE A 415 3.83 -2.37 -5.04
N ARG A 416 4.89 -2.07 -4.30
CA ARG A 416 5.09 -0.82 -3.54
C ARG A 416 3.97 -0.53 -2.54
N SER A 417 3.41 -1.57 -1.94
CA SER A 417 2.36 -1.47 -0.93
C SER A 417 2.48 -2.61 0.07
N SER A 418 2.83 -2.28 1.30
CA SER A 418 2.92 -3.26 2.38
C SER A 418 1.55 -3.86 2.72
N SER A 419 0.49 -3.04 2.68
CA SER A 419 -0.88 -3.49 2.97
C SER A 419 -1.40 -4.47 1.92
N ALA A 420 -1.10 -4.23 0.63
CA ALA A 420 -1.51 -5.14 -0.45
C ALA A 420 -0.79 -6.50 -0.40
N CYS A 421 0.36 -6.58 0.28
CA CYS A 421 1.10 -7.83 0.46
C CYS A 421 0.63 -8.65 1.67
N MET A 422 -0.35 -8.17 2.45
CA MET A 422 -0.76 -8.78 3.71
C MET A 422 -1.14 -10.26 3.59
N PRO A 423 -2.00 -10.69 2.66
CA PRO A 423 -2.38 -12.11 2.53
C PRO A 423 -1.15 -12.99 2.25
N GLU A 424 -0.28 -12.55 1.35
CA GLU A 424 0.93 -13.30 0.99
C GLU A 424 1.96 -13.30 2.14
N MET A 425 2.03 -12.23 2.94
CA MET A 425 2.85 -12.19 4.16
C MET A 425 2.37 -13.22 5.18
N MET A 426 1.06 -13.32 5.42
CA MET A 426 0.47 -14.32 6.33
C MET A 426 0.84 -15.73 5.88
N LYS A 427 0.60 -16.04 4.60
CA LYS A 427 0.93 -17.32 4.00
C LYS A 427 2.44 -17.64 4.07
N PHE A 428 3.29 -16.66 3.76
CA PHE A 428 4.74 -16.81 3.85
C PHE A 428 5.19 -17.10 5.29
N CYS A 429 4.64 -16.42 6.27
CA CYS A 429 4.95 -16.63 7.68
C CYS A 429 4.59 -18.05 8.13
N SER A 430 3.42 -18.56 7.77
CA SER A 430 2.98 -19.90 8.18
C SER A 430 3.65 -20.99 7.36
N GLU A 431 3.64 -20.93 6.02
CA GLU A 431 4.10 -22.01 5.16
C GLU A 431 5.63 -22.06 4.98
N LYS A 432 6.32 -20.91 5.03
CA LYS A 432 7.77 -20.84 4.77
C LYS A 432 8.59 -20.61 6.02
N LEU A 433 8.09 -19.83 6.99
CA LEU A 433 8.79 -19.60 8.25
C LEU A 433 8.33 -20.53 9.38
N GLY A 434 7.23 -21.27 9.19
CA GLY A 434 6.70 -22.24 10.16
C GLY A 434 6.07 -21.59 11.39
N ILE A 435 5.56 -20.35 11.27
CA ILE A 435 4.88 -19.66 12.37
C ILE A 435 3.45 -20.21 12.50
N GLU A 436 2.99 -20.49 13.72
CA GLU A 436 1.59 -20.85 14.00
C GLU A 436 0.63 -19.80 13.45
N GLU A 437 -0.37 -20.20 12.65
CA GLU A 437 -1.23 -19.30 11.85
C GLU A 437 -1.89 -18.16 12.63
N LYS A 438 -2.26 -18.39 13.88
CA LYS A 438 -2.90 -17.36 14.73
C LYS A 438 -2.01 -16.15 14.99
N LEU A 439 -0.72 -16.35 15.02
CA LEU A 439 0.24 -15.32 15.41
C LEU A 439 0.51 -14.30 14.29
N PRO A 440 0.72 -14.69 13.02
CA PRO A 440 0.76 -13.76 11.89
C PRO A 440 -0.56 -13.00 11.69
N MET A 441 -1.71 -13.64 11.91
CA MET A 441 -3.03 -12.98 11.84
C MET A 441 -3.16 -11.81 12.81
N PHE A 442 -2.49 -11.86 13.95
CA PHE A 442 -2.43 -10.79 14.94
C PHE A 442 -1.29 -9.80 14.66
N SER A 443 -0.06 -10.32 14.52
CA SER A 443 1.15 -9.49 14.53
C SER A 443 1.37 -8.70 13.25
N LEU A 444 0.97 -9.24 12.08
CA LEU A 444 1.20 -8.55 10.81
C LEU A 444 0.31 -7.31 10.62
N PRO A 445 -1.02 -7.36 10.86
CA PRO A 445 -1.85 -6.16 10.77
C PRO A 445 -1.41 -5.05 11.74
N LEU A 446 -1.07 -5.42 12.98
CA LEU A 446 -0.55 -4.48 13.96
C LEU A 446 0.82 -3.93 13.53
N GLY A 447 1.69 -4.80 13.05
CA GLY A 447 3.01 -4.42 12.55
C GLY A 447 2.97 -3.44 11.37
N LEU A 448 1.96 -3.48 10.51
CA LEU A 448 1.78 -2.48 9.44
C LEU A 448 1.58 -1.05 9.98
N GLN A 449 1.08 -0.91 11.19
CA GLN A 449 0.86 0.39 11.81
C GLN A 449 2.09 0.91 12.56
N ILE A 450 2.96 0.03 13.07
CA ILE A 450 4.04 0.41 13.99
C ILE A 450 5.45 0.12 13.45
N ASN A 451 5.58 -0.46 12.26
CA ASN A 451 6.87 -0.93 11.76
C ASN A 451 7.24 -0.34 10.39
N MET A 452 7.59 0.93 10.37
CA MET A 452 7.97 1.70 9.19
C MET A 452 9.50 1.79 9.00
N THR A 453 10.19 0.65 9.15
CA THR A 453 11.67 0.56 9.18
C THR A 453 12.34 1.13 7.93
N GLY A 454 11.84 0.78 6.73
CA GLY A 454 12.37 1.31 5.47
C GLY A 454 12.05 2.79 5.26
N SER A 455 10.86 3.23 5.69
CA SER A 455 10.47 4.64 5.62
C SER A 455 11.30 5.52 6.54
N ALA A 456 11.61 5.04 7.75
CA ALA A 456 12.49 5.75 8.67
C ALA A 456 13.89 5.97 8.07
N ALA A 457 14.48 4.92 7.47
CA ALA A 457 15.78 5.04 6.81
C ALA A 457 15.75 6.06 5.67
N TYR A 458 14.75 5.98 4.80
CA TYR A 458 14.54 6.89 3.69
C TYR A 458 14.47 8.36 4.14
N ILE A 459 13.62 8.65 5.11
CA ILE A 459 13.37 10.01 5.60
C ILE A 459 14.63 10.60 6.25
N VAL A 460 15.31 9.82 7.08
CA VAL A 460 16.52 10.27 7.78
C VAL A 460 17.64 10.61 6.80
N ILE A 461 17.89 9.76 5.80
CA ILE A 461 18.94 9.98 4.81
C ILE A 461 18.67 11.27 4.04
N LEU A 462 17.45 11.49 3.57
CA LEU A 462 17.10 12.67 2.79
C LEU A 462 17.10 13.95 3.64
N ALA A 463 16.56 13.88 4.86
CA ALA A 463 16.50 15.04 5.74
C ALA A 463 17.90 15.55 6.11
N LEU A 464 18.82 14.66 6.47
CA LEU A 464 20.18 15.03 6.83
C LEU A 464 20.98 15.54 5.63
N SER A 465 20.82 14.88 4.47
CA SER A 465 21.49 15.32 3.26
C SER A 465 21.01 16.71 2.80
N MET A 466 19.70 16.96 2.87
CA MET A 466 19.16 18.30 2.54
C MET A 466 19.54 19.35 3.57
N ARG A 467 19.59 19.02 4.86
CA ARG A 467 20.09 19.93 5.88
C ARG A 467 21.53 20.38 5.61
N LEU A 468 22.40 19.42 5.23
CA LEU A 468 23.77 19.72 4.81
C LEU A 468 23.81 20.55 3.51
N THR A 469 22.90 20.29 2.58
CA THR A 469 22.76 21.04 1.32
C THR A 469 22.47 22.51 1.54
N PHE A 470 21.66 22.84 2.57
CA PHE A 470 21.37 24.22 2.96
C PHE A 470 22.40 24.81 3.93
N GLY A 471 23.53 24.11 4.17
CA GLY A 471 24.63 24.62 5.01
C GLY A 471 24.31 24.62 6.51
N LEU A 472 23.26 23.90 6.95
CA LEU A 472 22.89 23.81 8.35
C LEU A 472 23.76 22.79 9.07
N PRO A 473 24.25 23.05 10.30
CA PRO A 473 25.18 22.19 11.02
C PRO A 473 24.50 20.90 11.52
N LEU A 474 25.28 19.82 11.61
CA LEU A 474 24.90 18.55 12.24
C LEU A 474 25.73 18.40 13.52
N ASP A 475 25.33 19.05 14.61
CA ASP A 475 25.93 18.84 15.90
C ASP A 475 25.33 17.61 16.62
N ALA A 476 25.98 17.17 17.71
CA ALA A 476 25.57 15.96 18.43
C ALA A 476 24.19 16.13 19.10
N GLU A 477 23.86 17.33 19.56
CA GLU A 477 22.59 17.63 20.21
C GLU A 477 21.46 17.55 19.17
N PHE A 478 21.65 18.13 17.99
CA PHE A 478 20.71 18.02 16.88
C PHE A 478 20.50 16.56 16.47
N LEU A 479 21.58 15.79 16.24
CA LEU A 479 21.48 14.39 15.81
C LEU A 479 20.73 13.53 16.83
N LEU A 480 20.94 13.75 18.12
CA LEU A 480 20.24 13.04 19.18
C LEU A 480 18.75 13.42 19.21
N SER A 481 18.45 14.71 19.12
CA SER A 481 17.06 15.22 19.07
C SER A 481 16.32 14.72 17.84
N PHE A 482 16.99 14.75 16.70
CA PHE A 482 16.46 14.26 15.43
C PHE A 482 16.21 12.75 15.47
N PHE A 483 17.10 11.97 16.08
CA PHE A 483 16.92 10.53 16.30
C PHE A 483 15.62 10.25 17.06
N PHE A 484 15.41 10.88 18.21
CA PHE A 484 14.21 10.66 19.02
C PHE A 484 12.93 11.17 18.33
N ALA A 485 12.98 12.36 17.72
CA ALA A 485 11.84 12.90 17.00
C ALA A 485 11.42 11.99 15.84
N THR A 486 12.39 11.52 15.05
CA THR A 486 12.11 10.62 13.92
C THR A 486 11.64 9.26 14.40
N LEU A 487 12.18 8.74 15.50
CA LEU A 487 11.74 7.49 16.11
C LEU A 487 10.25 7.56 16.49
N LEU A 488 9.83 8.61 17.15
CA LEU A 488 8.44 8.82 17.54
C LEU A 488 7.52 8.99 16.33
N LEU A 489 7.92 9.82 15.37
CA LEU A 489 7.14 10.07 14.16
C LEU A 489 6.94 8.82 13.32
N THR A 490 8.01 8.06 13.09
CA THR A 490 7.95 6.89 12.21
C THR A 490 7.34 5.66 12.87
N PHE A 491 7.38 5.58 14.20
CA PHE A 491 6.76 4.49 14.95
C PHE A 491 5.24 4.46 14.81
N ALA A 492 4.58 5.60 14.80
CA ALA A 492 3.12 5.69 14.77
C ALA A 492 2.56 6.14 13.42
N PHE A 493 3.38 6.13 12.38
CA PHE A 493 2.97 6.59 11.06
C PHE A 493 2.34 5.46 10.24
N PRO A 494 1.11 5.65 9.71
CA PRO A 494 0.41 4.59 9.00
C PRO A 494 1.06 4.24 7.66
N SER A 495 1.05 2.95 7.32
CA SER A 495 1.50 2.43 6.03
C SER A 495 0.46 2.69 4.94
N ALA A 496 0.40 3.93 4.42
CA ALA A 496 -0.47 4.31 3.32
C ALA A 496 0.36 4.72 2.08
N PRO A 497 -0.16 4.52 0.86
CA PRO A 497 0.52 4.98 -0.35
C PRO A 497 0.80 6.49 -0.30
N GLY A 498 2.03 6.91 -0.64
CA GLY A 498 2.44 8.32 -0.62
C GLY A 498 2.72 8.91 0.77
N SER A 499 2.41 8.20 1.84
CA SER A 499 2.59 8.68 3.22
C SER A 499 4.03 9.11 3.53
N ALA A 500 5.02 8.40 3.01
CA ALA A 500 6.43 8.71 3.31
C ALA A 500 6.90 10.03 2.69
N VAL A 501 6.40 10.42 1.52
CA VAL A 501 6.70 11.74 0.91
C VAL A 501 6.13 12.84 1.77
N ILE A 502 4.93 12.65 2.30
CA ILE A 502 4.26 13.61 3.15
C ILE A 502 5.00 13.75 4.50
N LEU A 503 5.38 12.62 5.10
CA LEU A 503 6.17 12.63 6.34
C LEU A 503 7.52 13.33 6.13
N LEU A 504 8.14 13.16 4.96
CA LEU A 504 9.38 13.84 4.59
C LEU A 504 9.21 15.37 4.59
N ALA A 505 8.07 15.90 4.09
CA ALA A 505 7.79 17.34 4.13
C ALA A 505 7.82 17.89 5.55
N SER A 506 7.10 17.24 6.47
CA SER A 506 7.08 17.66 7.88
C SER A 506 8.44 17.52 8.57
N VAL A 507 9.20 16.47 8.19
CA VAL A 507 10.56 16.31 8.71
C VAL A 507 11.49 17.38 8.16
N PHE A 508 11.34 17.81 6.90
CA PHE A 508 12.11 18.91 6.34
C PHE A 508 11.88 20.22 7.12
N GLU A 509 10.63 20.57 7.39
CA GLU A 509 10.30 21.73 8.23
C GLU A 509 10.98 21.61 9.62
N MET A 510 10.84 20.45 10.26
CA MET A 510 11.44 20.17 11.57
C MET A 510 12.97 20.34 11.59
N VAL A 511 13.66 20.02 10.49
CA VAL A 511 15.12 20.14 10.39
C VAL A 511 15.59 21.46 9.75
N GLY A 512 14.70 22.45 9.59
CA GLY A 512 15.01 23.77 9.05
C GLY A 512 15.23 23.80 7.53
N VAL A 513 14.81 22.74 6.82
CA VAL A 513 14.83 22.66 5.35
C VAL A 513 13.53 23.20 4.80
N PRO A 514 13.55 24.07 3.77
CA PRO A 514 12.33 24.59 3.17
C PRO A 514 11.42 23.46 2.66
N GLU A 515 10.12 23.55 2.95
CA GLU A 515 9.12 22.56 2.50
C GLU A 515 9.15 22.36 0.98
N ALA A 516 9.43 23.42 0.22
CA ALA A 516 9.57 23.37 -1.24
C ALA A 516 10.61 22.35 -1.72
N ALA A 517 11.60 21.98 -0.89
CA ALA A 517 12.60 20.96 -1.22
C ALA A 517 12.02 19.56 -1.42
N ILE A 518 10.82 19.29 -0.93
CA ILE A 518 10.14 18.00 -1.14
C ILE A 518 9.89 17.73 -2.63
N MET A 519 9.65 18.79 -3.40
CA MET A 519 9.42 18.73 -4.84
C MET A 519 10.53 18.01 -5.60
N LEU A 520 11.77 18.10 -5.10
CA LEU A 520 12.92 17.44 -5.69
C LEU A 520 12.79 15.92 -5.67
N PHE A 521 12.09 15.38 -4.69
CA PHE A 521 12.02 13.93 -4.45
C PHE A 521 10.74 13.29 -4.96
N VAL A 522 9.66 14.04 -5.17
CA VAL A 522 8.37 13.52 -5.70
C VAL A 522 8.57 12.73 -7.00
N GLY A 523 9.42 13.23 -7.88
CA GLY A 523 9.68 12.58 -9.17
C GLY A 523 10.38 11.22 -9.05
N ILE A 524 11.37 11.10 -8.16
CA ILE A 524 12.14 9.86 -7.97
C ILE A 524 11.56 8.96 -6.87
N ASP A 525 10.57 9.44 -6.09
CA ASP A 525 9.96 8.67 -5.00
C ASP A 525 9.47 7.29 -5.44
N PRO A 526 8.87 7.11 -6.62
CA PRO A 526 8.47 5.77 -7.07
C PRO A 526 9.60 4.74 -7.14
N ILE A 527 10.83 5.17 -7.41
CA ILE A 527 12.01 4.30 -7.41
C ILE A 527 12.41 4.00 -5.96
N LEU A 528 12.48 5.02 -5.13
CA LEU A 528 12.84 4.88 -3.72
C LEU A 528 11.81 4.06 -2.94
N ASP A 529 10.52 4.16 -3.30
CA ASP A 529 9.41 3.44 -2.70
C ASP A 529 9.48 1.92 -2.92
N CYS A 530 10.06 1.45 -4.02
CA CYS A 530 10.25 0.02 -4.26
C CYS A 530 11.02 -0.64 -3.11
N MET A 531 12.20 -0.12 -2.79
CA MET A 531 13.05 -0.67 -1.74
C MET A 531 12.50 -0.37 -0.34
N ARG A 532 11.98 0.84 -0.13
CA ARG A 532 11.32 1.25 1.10
C ARG A 532 10.18 0.31 1.51
N SER A 533 9.28 -0.02 0.58
CA SER A 533 8.17 -0.94 0.81
C SER A 533 8.65 -2.37 1.08
N ALA A 534 9.67 -2.82 0.38
CA ALA A 534 10.28 -4.13 0.62
C ALA A 534 10.84 -4.22 2.04
N ILE A 535 11.58 -3.22 2.51
CA ILE A 535 12.18 -3.22 3.85
C ILE A 535 11.12 -3.03 4.96
N ASN A 536 10.06 -2.27 4.73
CA ASN A 536 8.93 -2.21 5.66
C ASN A 536 8.30 -3.59 5.86
N VAL A 537 8.07 -4.33 4.78
CA VAL A 537 7.54 -5.70 4.81
C VAL A 537 8.53 -6.66 5.49
N ALA A 538 9.83 -6.58 5.17
CA ALA A 538 10.85 -7.38 5.86
C ALA A 538 10.87 -7.12 7.37
N GLY A 539 10.78 -5.86 7.77
CA GLY A 539 10.66 -5.46 9.16
C GLY A 539 9.43 -6.04 9.83
N ASN A 540 8.27 -6.04 9.15
CA ASN A 540 7.03 -6.58 9.69
C ASN A 540 7.10 -8.11 9.87
N ILE A 541 7.55 -8.84 8.86
CA ILE A 541 7.75 -10.28 8.91
C ILE A 541 8.77 -10.66 9.99
N SER A 542 9.88 -9.91 10.10
CA SER A 542 10.89 -10.16 11.13
C SER A 542 10.35 -9.96 12.55
N SER A 543 9.48 -8.97 12.78
CA SER A 543 8.79 -8.80 14.07
C SER A 543 7.90 -9.98 14.41
N SER A 544 7.08 -10.41 13.46
CA SER A 544 6.20 -11.58 13.63
C SER A 544 6.99 -12.85 13.92
N PHE A 545 8.09 -13.07 13.21
CA PHE A 545 8.96 -14.22 13.43
C PHE A 545 9.67 -14.19 14.80
N MET A 546 10.20 -13.03 15.20
CA MET A 546 10.83 -12.89 16.51
C MET A 546 9.84 -13.10 17.65
N LEU A 547 8.62 -12.56 17.52
CA LEU A 547 7.55 -12.81 18.46
C LEU A 547 7.21 -14.31 18.56
N ALA A 548 7.09 -14.99 17.41
CA ALA A 548 6.83 -16.43 17.37
C ALA A 548 7.94 -17.26 18.02
N ARG A 549 9.19 -16.81 17.90
CA ARG A 549 10.33 -17.44 18.59
C ARG A 549 10.30 -17.22 20.11
N LEU A 550 9.91 -16.05 20.57
CA LEU A 550 9.77 -15.77 22.01
C LEU A 550 8.67 -16.63 22.64
N GLU A 551 7.65 -16.98 21.87
CA GLU A 551 6.50 -17.79 22.30
C GLU A 551 6.65 -19.29 22.00
N ASP A 552 7.81 -19.76 21.50
CA ASP A 552 8.06 -21.14 21.06
C ASP A 552 7.03 -21.68 20.03
N LYS A 553 6.51 -20.79 19.17
CA LYS A 553 5.46 -21.07 18.15
C LYS A 553 6.02 -21.12 16.73
N VAL A 554 7.20 -21.72 16.54
CA VAL A 554 7.83 -21.91 15.23
C VAL A 554 8.13 -23.40 15.01
N ASP A 555 7.63 -23.95 13.91
CA ASP A 555 8.01 -25.29 13.46
C ASP A 555 9.42 -25.24 12.83
N GLU A 556 10.36 -25.84 13.54
CA GLU A 556 11.78 -25.88 13.17
C GLU A 556 12.04 -26.64 11.86
N LYS A 557 11.21 -27.65 11.56
CA LYS A 557 11.36 -28.45 10.31
C LYS A 557 11.01 -27.60 9.10
N ILE A 558 9.95 -26.80 9.20
CA ILE A 558 9.54 -25.86 8.15
C ILE A 558 10.57 -24.73 8.03
N TYR A 559 11.05 -24.19 9.16
CA TYR A 559 12.01 -23.09 9.15
C TYR A 559 13.35 -23.48 8.52
N GLN A 560 13.89 -24.67 8.83
CA GLN A 560 15.16 -25.14 8.30
C GLN A 560 15.04 -25.81 6.92
N GLY A 561 13.84 -26.25 6.54
CA GLY A 561 13.55 -26.79 5.22
C GLY A 561 13.73 -25.72 4.13
N SER A 562 14.25 -26.17 2.96
CA SER A 562 14.47 -25.30 1.79
C SER A 562 13.16 -24.92 1.09
#